data_87176184ab14cccaf9b30e397ac65f1b
#
_entry.id   87176184ab14cccaf9b30e397ac65f1b
#
_cell.length_a   1.000
_cell.length_b   1.000
_cell.length_c   1.000
_cell.angle_alpha   90.00
_cell.angle_beta   90.00
_cell.angle_gamma   90.00
#
_symmetry.space_group_name_H-M   'P 1'
#
loop_
_entity.id
_entity.type
_entity.pdbx_description
1 polymer ?
#
loop_
_entity_poly.entity_id
_entity_poly.type
_entity_poly.pdbx_seq_one_letter_code
_entity_poly.pdbx_strand_id
1 'polypeptide(L)'
;MKESSQPRNTKQRRHTIMQLLQEQGEVSVEQLVQLFDISEVTIRKDLSALETNGFLLRKYGGAILMPKEIIDENENDELTKRKLVIAKAAAERIRDHNRIIVDSGSTTAALIKQLNLKQGLVVMTNSLSVATELRALENEPTLLMTGGTWDTRSESFQGKVAEQVLRSYDFDQLFIGADGIDLARGSTTFNELVGLSQVMAEVSREVVVMVESQKIGRKMPNLELTWQQIDVLITDTGLSEQDKQAILAHGVEVICV
;
A
#
# COMPACT_ATOMS: atom_id res chain seq x y z
N MET A 1 20.30 9.84 -42.61
CA MET A 1 19.62 8.58 -42.30
C MET A 1 20.47 7.85 -41.25
N LYS A 2 20.08 7.86 -39.97
CA LYS A 2 20.68 6.99 -38.94
C LYS A 2 19.70 5.85 -38.73
N GLU A 3 20.05 4.66 -39.19
CA GLU A 3 19.37 3.42 -38.85
C GLU A 3 19.42 3.24 -37.32
N SER A 4 18.28 3.37 -36.67
CA SER A 4 18.13 2.97 -35.26
C SER A 4 18.16 1.45 -35.24
N SER A 5 19.27 0.86 -34.85
CA SER A 5 19.39 -0.58 -34.61
C SER A 5 18.42 -0.96 -33.49
N GLN A 6 17.29 -1.55 -33.87
CA GLN A 6 16.32 -2.09 -32.92
C GLN A 6 17.01 -3.14 -32.02
N PRO A 7 16.86 -3.09 -30.70
CA PRO A 7 17.53 -4.02 -29.79
C PRO A 7 16.90 -5.42 -29.89
N ARG A 8 17.48 -6.29 -30.72
CA ARG A 8 17.12 -7.72 -30.83
C ARG A 8 17.52 -8.52 -29.58
N ASN A 9 18.38 -7.95 -28.71
CA ASN A 9 18.85 -8.60 -27.48
C ASN A 9 17.89 -8.32 -26.32
N THR A 10 17.41 -9.35 -25.64
CA THR A 10 16.50 -9.28 -24.50
C THR A 10 17.02 -8.36 -23.38
N LYS A 11 18.32 -8.37 -23.10
CA LYS A 11 18.93 -7.52 -22.06
C LYS A 11 18.85 -6.04 -22.42
N GLN A 12 19.16 -5.70 -23.67
CA GLN A 12 19.11 -4.32 -24.16
C GLN A 12 17.67 -3.81 -24.26
N ARG A 13 16.72 -4.66 -24.68
CA ARG A 13 15.31 -4.33 -24.73
C ARG A 13 14.74 -4.02 -23.35
N ARG A 14 15.03 -4.87 -22.34
CA ARG A 14 14.61 -4.63 -20.95
C ARG A 14 15.23 -3.35 -20.38
N HIS A 15 16.47 -3.05 -20.72
CA HIS A 15 17.10 -1.78 -20.34
C HIS A 15 16.36 -0.58 -20.94
N THR A 16 15.99 -0.63 -22.23
CA THR A 16 15.20 0.44 -22.89
C THR A 16 13.81 0.58 -22.28
N ILE A 17 13.14 -0.53 -21.93
CA ILE A 17 11.85 -0.49 -21.22
C ILE A 17 12.00 0.28 -19.89
N MET A 18 13.06 0.01 -19.14
CA MET A 18 13.33 0.71 -17.87
C MET A 18 13.60 2.20 -18.08
N GLN A 19 14.34 2.58 -19.12
CA GLN A 19 14.55 4.00 -19.46
C GLN A 19 13.23 4.72 -19.78
N LEU A 20 12.36 4.10 -20.61
CA LEU A 20 11.05 4.65 -20.91
C LEU A 20 10.17 4.81 -19.69
N LEU A 21 10.20 3.82 -18.78
CA LEU A 21 9.47 3.89 -17.52
C LEU A 21 10.00 5.03 -16.61
N GLN A 22 11.30 5.25 -16.57
CA GLN A 22 11.90 6.37 -15.83
C GLN A 22 11.52 7.74 -16.40
N GLU A 23 11.40 7.85 -17.73
CA GLU A 23 11.06 9.09 -18.42
C GLU A 23 9.57 9.41 -18.40
N GLN A 24 8.71 8.39 -18.55
CA GLN A 24 7.27 8.54 -18.78
C GLN A 24 6.41 8.13 -17.57
N GLY A 25 6.99 7.46 -16.58
CA GLY A 25 6.29 6.89 -15.43
C GLY A 25 5.54 5.59 -15.73
N GLU A 26 5.06 5.42 -16.97
CA GLU A 26 4.34 4.23 -17.41
C GLU A 26 4.61 3.89 -18.87
N VAL A 27 4.38 2.63 -19.25
CA VAL A 27 4.45 2.15 -20.64
C VAL A 27 3.28 1.21 -20.93
N SER A 28 2.75 1.24 -22.17
CA SER A 28 1.77 0.25 -22.61
C SER A 28 2.43 -0.89 -23.40
N VAL A 29 1.81 -2.08 -23.36
CA VAL A 29 2.25 -3.22 -24.16
C VAL A 29 2.20 -2.88 -25.65
N GLU A 30 1.15 -2.20 -26.10
CA GLU A 30 0.99 -1.78 -27.50
C GLU A 30 2.13 -0.84 -27.95
N GLN A 31 2.45 0.18 -27.14
CA GLN A 31 3.59 1.08 -27.38
C GLN A 31 4.90 0.31 -27.52
N LEU A 32 5.15 -0.66 -26.64
CA LEU A 32 6.38 -1.46 -26.65
C LEU A 32 6.43 -2.43 -27.84
N VAL A 33 5.29 -3.00 -28.24
CA VAL A 33 5.17 -3.82 -29.45
C VAL A 33 5.53 -3.02 -30.69
N GLN A 34 4.99 -1.82 -30.83
CA GLN A 34 5.30 -0.92 -31.95
C GLN A 34 6.77 -0.48 -31.94
N LEU A 35 7.30 -0.14 -30.78
CA LEU A 35 8.69 0.34 -30.65
C LEU A 35 9.72 -0.73 -30.99
N PHE A 36 9.50 -1.97 -30.56
CA PHE A 36 10.48 -3.06 -30.72
C PHE A 36 10.19 -3.99 -31.88
N ASP A 37 9.03 -3.84 -32.55
CA ASP A 37 8.57 -4.70 -33.65
C ASP A 37 8.63 -6.20 -33.30
N ILE A 38 8.08 -6.56 -32.12
CA ILE A 38 8.02 -7.93 -31.60
C ILE A 38 6.63 -8.25 -31.08
N SER A 39 6.37 -9.55 -30.88
CA SER A 39 5.05 -9.99 -30.42
C SER A 39 4.73 -9.50 -29.00
N GLU A 40 3.45 -9.26 -28.76
CA GLU A 40 2.90 -8.94 -27.44
C GLU A 40 3.30 -9.97 -26.37
N VAL A 41 3.32 -11.26 -26.73
CA VAL A 41 3.76 -12.34 -25.83
C VAL A 41 5.19 -12.13 -25.34
N THR A 42 6.08 -11.67 -26.24
CA THR A 42 7.48 -11.41 -25.87
C THR A 42 7.59 -10.20 -24.94
N ILE A 43 6.85 -9.12 -25.22
CA ILE A 43 6.78 -7.95 -24.35
C ILE A 43 6.25 -8.33 -22.96
N ARG A 44 5.15 -9.10 -22.88
CA ARG A 44 4.59 -9.56 -21.61
C ARG A 44 5.58 -10.42 -20.81
N LYS A 45 6.40 -11.25 -21.47
CA LYS A 45 7.48 -12.01 -20.81
C LYS A 45 8.59 -11.11 -20.29
N ASP A 46 8.96 -10.06 -21.02
CA ASP A 46 9.98 -9.11 -20.55
C ASP A 46 9.48 -8.30 -19.37
N LEU A 47 8.25 -7.79 -19.42
CA LEU A 47 7.62 -7.09 -18.29
C LEU A 47 7.50 -8.00 -17.07
N SER A 48 7.09 -9.27 -17.25
CA SER A 48 7.02 -10.24 -16.15
C SER A 48 8.38 -10.49 -15.51
N ALA A 49 9.43 -10.61 -16.29
CA ALA A 49 10.77 -10.80 -15.76
C ALA A 49 11.32 -9.56 -15.04
N LEU A 50 10.98 -8.36 -15.50
CA LEU A 50 11.33 -7.11 -14.81
C LEU A 50 10.53 -6.93 -13.51
N GLU A 51 9.27 -7.33 -13.50
CA GLU A 51 8.43 -7.35 -12.30
C GLU A 51 8.97 -8.33 -11.25
N THR A 52 9.30 -9.57 -11.65
CA THR A 52 9.90 -10.59 -10.76
C THR A 52 11.21 -10.10 -10.11
N ASN A 53 11.95 -9.22 -10.79
CA ASN A 53 13.17 -8.60 -10.25
C ASN A 53 12.90 -7.28 -9.51
N GLY A 54 11.63 -6.91 -9.26
CA GLY A 54 11.28 -5.73 -8.49
C GLY A 54 11.51 -4.38 -9.18
N PHE A 55 11.68 -4.35 -10.51
CA PHE A 55 11.98 -3.09 -11.22
C PHE A 55 10.75 -2.30 -11.66
N LEU A 56 9.63 -2.99 -11.83
CA LEU A 56 8.36 -2.39 -12.29
C LEU A 56 7.17 -3.16 -11.72
N LEU A 57 5.98 -2.57 -11.84
CA LEU A 57 4.69 -3.21 -11.58
C LEU A 57 3.93 -3.30 -12.90
N ARG A 58 3.41 -4.49 -13.24
CA ARG A 58 2.51 -4.66 -14.37
C ARG A 58 1.11 -4.19 -14.00
N LYS A 59 0.45 -3.54 -14.96
CA LYS A 59 -0.97 -3.21 -14.92
C LYS A 59 -1.65 -3.77 -16.18
N TYR A 60 -2.99 -3.72 -16.22
CA TYR A 60 -3.71 -4.12 -17.41
C TYR A 60 -3.24 -3.30 -18.62
N GLY A 61 -2.73 -3.99 -19.62
CA GLY A 61 -2.22 -3.39 -20.87
C GLY A 61 -0.84 -2.74 -20.79
N GLY A 62 -0.09 -2.85 -19.65
CA GLY A 62 1.22 -2.18 -19.56
C GLY A 62 1.97 -2.41 -18.27
N ALA A 63 2.81 -1.44 -17.92
CA ALA A 63 3.58 -1.42 -16.67
C ALA A 63 3.81 0.02 -16.18
N ILE A 64 4.03 0.17 -14.89
CA ILE A 64 4.50 1.40 -14.22
C ILE A 64 5.84 1.15 -13.55
N LEU A 65 6.60 2.21 -13.32
CA LEU A 65 7.82 2.11 -12.52
C LEU A 65 7.48 1.63 -11.10
N MET A 66 8.31 0.74 -10.55
CA MET A 66 8.20 0.39 -9.13
C MET A 66 8.40 1.67 -8.30
N PRO A 67 7.46 2.06 -7.42
CA PRO A 67 7.65 3.21 -6.55
C PRO A 67 8.90 3.03 -5.69
N LYS A 68 9.71 4.09 -5.54
CA LYS A 68 10.97 4.04 -4.79
C LYS A 68 10.77 3.59 -3.34
N GLU A 69 9.65 3.93 -2.75
CA GLU A 69 9.29 3.57 -1.38
C GLU A 69 9.11 2.06 -1.14
N ILE A 70 8.87 1.30 -2.22
CA ILE A 70 8.79 -0.17 -2.19
C ILE A 70 10.18 -0.79 -2.35
N ILE A 71 11.13 -0.07 -2.99
CA ILE A 71 12.49 -0.54 -3.24
C ILE A 71 13.44 -0.17 -2.08
N ASP A 72 13.27 1.04 -1.54
CA ASP A 72 14.11 1.64 -0.48
C ASP A 72 13.36 1.65 0.86
N GLU A 73 13.19 0.49 1.50
CA GLU A 73 12.81 0.43 2.92
C GLU A 73 13.96 0.84 3.85
N ASN A 74 15.15 1.10 3.33
CA ASN A 74 16.31 1.53 4.07
C ASN A 74 16.56 3.03 3.89
N GLU A 75 16.23 3.80 4.96
CA GLU A 75 16.86 5.06 5.33
C GLU A 75 16.67 6.29 4.41
N ASN A 76 15.42 6.73 4.23
CA ASN A 76 15.21 8.15 4.09
C ASN A 76 14.69 8.69 5.45
N ASP A 77 15.54 9.41 6.18
CA ASP A 77 15.27 9.95 7.52
C ASP A 77 14.00 10.86 7.53
N GLU A 78 13.73 11.56 6.42
CA GLU A 78 12.51 12.34 6.24
C GLU A 78 11.25 11.48 6.07
N LEU A 79 11.33 10.38 5.31
CA LEU A 79 10.20 9.48 5.12
C LEU A 79 9.83 8.80 6.45
N THR A 80 10.82 8.40 7.23
CA THR A 80 10.62 7.85 8.57
C THR A 80 9.96 8.87 9.50
N LYS A 81 10.37 10.15 9.46
CA LYS A 81 9.75 11.23 10.24
C LYS A 81 8.27 11.44 9.88
N ARG A 82 7.93 11.44 8.57
CA ARG A 82 6.52 11.56 8.12
C ARG A 82 5.66 10.41 8.62
N LYS A 83 6.14 9.16 8.53
CA LYS A 83 5.44 8.00 9.07
C LYS A 83 5.20 8.11 10.58
N LEU A 84 6.17 8.63 11.34
CA LEU A 84 6.06 8.79 12.77
C LEU A 84 5.01 9.85 13.17
N VAL A 85 4.91 10.99 12.48
CA VAL A 85 3.88 12.00 12.80
C VAL A 85 2.48 11.49 12.44
N ILE A 86 2.32 10.80 11.31
CA ILE A 86 1.07 10.13 10.93
C ILE A 86 0.68 9.09 11.98
N ALA A 87 1.63 8.24 12.40
CA ALA A 87 1.40 7.21 13.42
C ALA A 87 0.99 7.80 14.77
N LYS A 88 1.60 8.91 15.18
CA LYS A 88 1.23 9.61 16.42
C LYS A 88 -0.21 10.14 16.36
N ALA A 89 -0.60 10.80 15.27
CA ALA A 89 -1.96 11.27 15.08
C ALA A 89 -2.98 10.11 15.07
N ALA A 90 -2.63 8.98 14.45
CA ALA A 90 -3.46 7.78 14.48
C ALA A 90 -3.62 7.22 15.91
N ALA A 91 -2.55 7.19 16.72
CA ALA A 91 -2.60 6.72 18.09
C ALA A 91 -3.48 7.60 18.99
N GLU A 92 -3.60 8.90 18.73
CA GLU A 92 -4.47 9.81 19.48
C GLU A 92 -5.95 9.45 19.34
N ARG A 93 -6.35 8.78 18.24
CA ARG A 93 -7.72 8.29 18.02
C ARG A 93 -8.03 6.99 18.76
N ILE A 94 -7.03 6.27 19.22
CA ILE A 94 -7.21 4.99 19.92
C ILE A 94 -7.49 5.25 21.40
N ARG A 95 -8.52 4.62 21.94
CA ARG A 95 -8.89 4.65 23.35
C ARG A 95 -8.43 3.37 24.05
N ASP A 96 -8.28 3.44 25.36
CA ASP A 96 -8.06 2.23 26.17
C ASP A 96 -9.20 1.22 25.91
N HIS A 97 -8.85 -0.06 25.96
CA HIS A 97 -9.74 -1.19 25.72
C HIS A 97 -10.32 -1.29 24.29
N ASN A 98 -9.87 -0.47 23.34
CA ASN A 98 -10.28 -0.65 21.94
C ASN A 98 -9.79 -2.00 21.38
N ARG A 99 -10.59 -2.50 20.45
CA ARG A 99 -10.27 -3.63 19.60
C ARG A 99 -9.90 -3.07 18.25
N ILE A 100 -8.65 -3.22 17.83
CA ILE A 100 -8.16 -2.61 16.59
C ILE A 100 -7.56 -3.64 15.64
N ILE A 101 -7.64 -3.36 14.35
CA ILE A 101 -6.88 -4.06 13.32
C ILE A 101 -5.74 -3.14 12.89
N VAL A 102 -4.53 -3.69 12.81
CA VAL A 102 -3.36 -3.02 12.22
C VAL A 102 -2.87 -3.88 11.05
N ASP A 103 -3.06 -3.37 9.84
CA ASP A 103 -2.65 -4.05 8.61
C ASP A 103 -1.13 -4.00 8.44
N SER A 104 -0.62 -4.82 7.52
CA SER A 104 0.79 -4.81 7.11
C SER A 104 1.19 -3.48 6.46
N GLY A 105 2.45 -3.10 6.62
CA GLY A 105 3.02 -1.90 6.02
C GLY A 105 3.88 -1.10 7.00
N SER A 106 4.81 -0.34 6.47
CA SER A 106 5.77 0.41 7.29
C SER A 106 5.15 1.61 8.01
N THR A 107 4.11 2.24 7.43
CA THR A 107 3.40 3.37 8.07
C THR A 107 2.52 2.87 9.22
N THR A 108 1.84 1.75 9.04
CA THR A 108 1.03 1.10 10.07
C THR A 108 1.89 0.49 11.17
N ALA A 109 3.04 -0.11 10.85
CA ALA A 109 4.00 -0.60 11.85
C ALA A 109 4.52 0.52 12.77
N ALA A 110 4.72 1.74 12.24
CA ALA A 110 5.13 2.89 13.05
C ALA A 110 4.11 3.24 14.17
N LEU A 111 2.83 2.86 14.00
CA LEU A 111 1.79 3.05 15.01
C LEU A 111 2.08 2.25 16.29
N ILE A 112 2.67 1.06 16.18
CA ILE A 112 2.83 0.15 17.30
C ILE A 112 3.59 0.78 18.47
N LYS A 113 4.68 1.51 18.16
CA LYS A 113 5.48 2.20 19.16
C LYS A 113 4.73 3.30 19.93
N GLN A 114 3.65 3.81 19.34
CA GLN A 114 2.80 4.84 19.94
C GLN A 114 1.75 4.24 20.89
N LEU A 115 1.60 2.92 20.93
CA LEU A 115 0.60 2.23 21.76
C LEU A 115 1.04 1.94 23.19
N ASN A 116 2.29 2.22 23.56
CA ASN A 116 2.85 1.90 24.88
C ASN A 116 2.04 2.46 26.08
N LEU A 117 1.34 3.59 25.89
CA LEU A 117 0.57 4.23 26.95
C LEU A 117 -0.90 3.79 26.98
N LYS A 118 -1.34 2.98 26.05
CA LYS A 118 -2.74 2.51 25.96
C LYS A 118 -2.91 1.22 26.76
N GLN A 119 -4.05 1.08 27.44
CA GLN A 119 -4.31 -0.08 28.31
C GLN A 119 -5.39 -0.98 27.73
N GLY A 120 -5.23 -2.30 27.93
CA GLY A 120 -6.26 -3.30 27.61
C GLY A 120 -6.61 -3.44 26.14
N LEU A 121 -5.71 -3.06 25.22
CA LEU A 121 -5.94 -3.18 23.78
C LEU A 121 -6.03 -4.65 23.36
N VAL A 122 -6.90 -4.91 22.38
CA VAL A 122 -6.92 -6.14 21.57
C VAL A 122 -6.53 -5.76 20.14
N VAL A 123 -5.41 -6.27 19.66
CA VAL A 123 -4.86 -5.92 18.36
C VAL A 123 -4.81 -7.15 17.47
N MET A 124 -5.53 -7.11 16.34
CA MET A 124 -5.43 -8.11 15.27
C MET A 124 -4.51 -7.60 14.17
N THR A 125 -3.65 -8.48 13.65
CA THR A 125 -2.80 -8.17 12.49
C THR A 125 -2.61 -9.39 11.59
N ASN A 126 -2.34 -9.12 10.30
CA ASN A 126 -1.90 -10.09 9.30
C ASN A 126 -0.37 -10.06 9.10
N SER A 127 0.35 -9.20 9.81
CA SER A 127 1.79 -8.94 9.64
C SER A 127 2.63 -9.56 10.75
N LEU A 128 3.70 -10.28 10.37
CA LEU A 128 4.67 -10.81 11.34
C LEU A 128 5.51 -9.70 11.98
N SER A 129 5.86 -8.66 11.24
CA SER A 129 6.63 -7.54 11.78
C SER A 129 5.83 -6.78 12.82
N VAL A 130 4.58 -6.43 12.54
CA VAL A 130 3.66 -5.81 13.50
C VAL A 130 3.46 -6.68 14.73
N ALA A 131 3.24 -7.99 14.56
CA ALA A 131 3.10 -8.92 15.68
C ALA A 131 4.36 -8.99 16.55
N THR A 132 5.54 -8.94 15.94
CA THR A 132 6.82 -8.94 16.67
C THR A 132 6.99 -7.67 17.50
N GLU A 133 6.68 -6.51 16.95
CA GLU A 133 6.74 -5.24 17.66
C GLU A 133 5.70 -5.16 18.79
N LEU A 134 4.46 -5.63 18.58
CA LEU A 134 3.41 -5.68 19.61
C LEU A 134 3.82 -6.51 20.83
N ARG A 135 4.48 -7.65 20.63
CA ARG A 135 4.97 -8.51 21.71
C ARG A 135 6.09 -7.87 22.55
N ALA A 136 6.75 -6.86 22.00
CA ALA A 136 7.82 -6.13 22.72
C ALA A 136 7.28 -4.95 23.56
N LEU A 137 5.97 -4.65 23.48
CA LEU A 137 5.37 -3.56 24.25
C LEU A 137 5.20 -3.95 25.73
N GLU A 138 5.53 -3.04 26.65
CA GLU A 138 5.44 -3.25 28.09
C GLU A 138 4.00 -3.35 28.63
N ASN A 139 3.03 -2.75 27.91
CA ASN A 139 1.60 -2.78 28.27
C ASN A 139 0.87 -4.07 27.84
N GLU A 140 1.58 -5.03 27.23
CA GLU A 140 1.12 -6.38 26.89
C GLU A 140 -0.28 -6.44 26.24
N PRO A 141 -0.51 -5.79 25.07
CA PRO A 141 -1.80 -5.87 24.40
C PRO A 141 -2.12 -7.31 24.00
N THR A 142 -3.40 -7.68 24.02
CA THR A 142 -3.82 -8.98 23.49
C THR A 142 -3.58 -9.02 21.98
N LEU A 143 -2.66 -9.87 21.55
CA LEU A 143 -2.33 -10.07 20.14
C LEU A 143 -3.18 -11.17 19.52
N LEU A 144 -3.87 -10.85 18.43
CA LEU A 144 -4.55 -11.79 17.56
C LEU A 144 -3.88 -11.79 16.17
N MET A 145 -3.72 -12.99 15.59
CA MET A 145 -3.19 -13.14 14.23
C MET A 145 -4.28 -13.67 13.30
N THR A 146 -4.39 -13.10 12.10
CA THR A 146 -5.35 -13.60 11.11
C THR A 146 -5.03 -15.02 10.65
N GLY A 147 -3.74 -15.43 10.71
CA GLY A 147 -3.31 -16.66 10.04
C GLY A 147 -3.56 -16.58 8.52
N GLY A 148 -3.54 -17.73 7.85
CA GLY A 148 -3.74 -17.80 6.41
C GLY A 148 -2.50 -18.22 5.64
N THR A 149 -2.41 -17.82 4.37
CA THR A 149 -1.27 -18.10 3.49
C THR A 149 -0.32 -16.92 3.47
N TRP A 150 0.96 -17.18 3.68
CA TRP A 150 2.00 -16.15 3.61
C TRP A 150 2.17 -15.65 2.17
N ASP A 151 2.02 -14.36 1.97
CA ASP A 151 2.35 -13.67 0.73
C ASP A 151 3.65 -12.89 0.89
N THR A 152 4.66 -13.26 0.11
CA THR A 152 6.01 -12.67 0.17
C THR A 152 6.07 -11.25 -0.41
N ARG A 153 5.07 -10.83 -1.20
CA ARG A 153 5.06 -9.50 -1.82
C ARG A 153 4.55 -8.43 -0.87
N SER A 154 3.49 -8.75 -0.12
CA SER A 154 2.91 -7.86 0.89
C SER A 154 3.47 -8.10 2.30
N GLU A 155 4.35 -9.12 2.45
CA GLU A 155 4.89 -9.56 3.74
C GLU A 155 3.78 -9.75 4.81
N SER A 156 2.68 -10.39 4.37
CA SER A 156 1.50 -10.57 5.21
C SER A 156 0.80 -11.92 4.98
N PHE A 157 -0.03 -12.30 5.92
CA PHE A 157 -0.93 -13.44 5.77
C PHE A 157 -2.19 -13.02 5.03
N GLN A 158 -2.57 -13.81 4.02
CA GLN A 158 -3.67 -13.53 3.11
C GLN A 158 -4.58 -14.75 2.93
N GLY A 159 -5.70 -14.55 2.24
CA GLY A 159 -6.58 -15.59 1.74
C GLY A 159 -7.74 -15.95 2.65
N LYS A 160 -8.51 -16.94 2.22
CA LYS A 160 -9.81 -17.30 2.81
C LYS A 160 -9.77 -17.61 4.32
N VAL A 161 -8.70 -18.21 4.81
CA VAL A 161 -8.57 -18.51 6.25
C VAL A 161 -8.44 -17.20 7.05
N ALA A 162 -7.62 -16.26 6.59
CA ALA A 162 -7.48 -14.95 7.22
C ALA A 162 -8.81 -14.19 7.22
N GLU A 163 -9.53 -14.18 6.08
CA GLU A 163 -10.84 -13.55 5.96
C GLU A 163 -11.87 -14.18 6.94
N GLN A 164 -11.89 -15.50 7.08
CA GLN A 164 -12.81 -16.18 8.01
C GLN A 164 -12.50 -15.86 9.47
N VAL A 165 -11.21 -15.79 9.84
CA VAL A 165 -10.81 -15.39 11.19
C VAL A 165 -11.27 -13.97 11.48
N LEU A 166 -11.04 -13.01 10.58
CA LEU A 166 -11.52 -11.62 10.73
C LEU A 166 -13.02 -11.54 10.95
N ARG A 167 -13.82 -12.24 10.14
CA ARG A 167 -15.29 -12.26 10.24
C ARG A 167 -15.84 -12.87 11.54
N SER A 168 -14.98 -13.50 12.35
CA SER A 168 -15.34 -14.03 13.66
C SER A 168 -15.26 -12.99 14.78
N TYR A 169 -14.86 -11.75 14.45
CA TYR A 169 -14.67 -10.68 15.41
C TYR A 169 -15.26 -9.36 14.90
N ASP A 170 -15.56 -8.44 15.81
CA ASP A 170 -15.87 -7.03 15.54
C ASP A 170 -14.77 -6.15 16.12
N PHE A 171 -14.42 -5.08 15.40
CA PHE A 171 -13.38 -4.15 15.78
C PHE A 171 -13.91 -2.71 15.84
N ASP A 172 -13.30 -1.91 16.71
CA ASP A 172 -13.61 -0.49 16.81
C ASP A 172 -12.97 0.28 15.65
N GLN A 173 -11.72 -0.08 15.27
CA GLN A 173 -10.95 0.65 14.27
C GLN A 173 -10.08 -0.29 13.44
N LEU A 174 -9.97 0.05 12.15
CA LEU A 174 -8.95 -0.46 11.23
C LEU A 174 -7.92 0.64 10.97
N PHE A 175 -6.65 0.33 11.11
CA PHE A 175 -5.53 1.15 10.65
C PHE A 175 -4.87 0.45 9.47
N ILE A 176 -4.95 1.06 8.28
CA ILE A 176 -4.48 0.49 7.02
C ILE A 176 -3.63 1.49 6.25
N GLY A 177 -2.58 1.02 5.59
CA GLY A 177 -1.78 1.81 4.66
C GLY A 177 -2.42 1.90 3.28
N ALA A 178 -1.72 2.55 2.34
CA ALA A 178 -2.06 2.51 0.92
C ALA A 178 -0.79 2.65 0.07
N ASP A 179 -0.77 2.04 -1.11
CA ASP A 179 0.30 2.24 -2.09
C ASP A 179 0.04 3.48 -2.96
N GLY A 180 -1.21 3.88 -3.05
CA GLY A 180 -1.65 5.09 -3.72
C GLY A 180 -3.08 5.47 -3.35
N ILE A 181 -3.41 6.73 -3.52
CA ILE A 181 -4.77 7.27 -3.36
C ILE A 181 -5.23 7.81 -4.72
N ASP A 182 -6.26 7.19 -5.28
CA ASP A 182 -6.98 7.70 -6.44
C ASP A 182 -8.09 8.64 -5.94
N LEU A 183 -7.96 9.95 -6.22
CA LEU A 183 -8.89 10.97 -5.75
C LEU A 183 -10.35 10.74 -6.16
N ALA A 184 -10.58 9.97 -7.24
CA ALA A 184 -11.94 9.64 -7.70
C ALA A 184 -12.50 8.36 -7.07
N ARG A 185 -11.66 7.38 -6.67
CA ARG A 185 -12.11 6.04 -6.32
C ARG A 185 -11.84 5.63 -4.86
N GLY A 186 -10.70 6.01 -4.26
CA GLY A 186 -10.28 5.60 -2.91
C GLY A 186 -8.84 5.10 -2.84
N SER A 187 -8.52 4.19 -1.89
CA SER A 187 -7.20 3.61 -1.79
C SER A 187 -6.94 2.58 -2.88
N THR A 188 -5.70 2.54 -3.34
CA THR A 188 -5.26 1.67 -4.44
C THR A 188 -3.96 0.97 -4.10
N THR A 189 -3.81 -0.27 -4.57
CA THR A 189 -2.65 -1.12 -4.30
C THR A 189 -2.18 -1.85 -5.57
N PHE A 190 -0.94 -2.29 -5.58
CA PHE A 190 -0.42 -3.23 -6.57
C PHE A 190 -0.76 -4.69 -6.23
N ASN A 191 -1.19 -4.97 -5.00
CA ASN A 191 -1.56 -6.31 -4.58
C ASN A 191 -2.87 -6.76 -5.27
N GLU A 192 -2.88 -7.95 -5.84
CA GLU A 192 -4.08 -8.54 -6.46
C GLU A 192 -5.03 -9.13 -5.40
N LEU A 193 -4.54 -9.39 -4.19
CA LEU A 193 -5.29 -10.01 -3.09
C LEU A 193 -5.95 -8.95 -2.19
N VAL A 194 -6.85 -8.15 -2.73
CA VAL A 194 -7.54 -7.06 -2.00
C VAL A 194 -8.67 -7.55 -1.09
N GLY A 195 -9.06 -8.83 -1.15
CA GLY A 195 -10.18 -9.37 -0.37
C GLY A 195 -10.02 -9.24 1.13
N LEU A 196 -8.80 -9.36 1.65
CA LEU A 196 -8.52 -9.24 3.08
C LEU A 196 -8.74 -7.81 3.59
N SER A 197 -8.24 -6.79 2.89
CA SER A 197 -8.43 -5.37 3.24
C SER A 197 -9.93 -5.01 3.26
N GLN A 198 -10.70 -5.53 2.30
CA GLN A 198 -12.15 -5.33 2.25
C GLN A 198 -12.85 -5.95 3.46
N VAL A 199 -12.45 -7.17 3.88
CA VAL A 199 -12.99 -7.81 5.09
C VAL A 199 -12.58 -7.06 6.34
N MET A 200 -11.34 -6.57 6.44
CA MET A 200 -10.89 -5.72 7.56
C MET A 200 -11.78 -4.47 7.71
N ALA A 201 -12.10 -3.81 6.59
CA ALA A 201 -13.00 -2.66 6.59
C ALA A 201 -14.45 -3.06 6.97
N GLU A 202 -14.94 -4.20 6.46
CA GLU A 202 -16.29 -4.71 6.74
C GLU A 202 -16.53 -4.98 8.24
N VAL A 203 -15.52 -5.50 8.97
CA VAL A 203 -15.63 -5.87 10.38
C VAL A 203 -15.20 -4.75 11.35
N SER A 204 -14.90 -3.57 10.83
CA SER A 204 -14.45 -2.39 11.60
C SER A 204 -15.48 -1.28 11.56
N ARG A 205 -15.67 -0.57 12.69
CA ARG A 205 -16.62 0.56 12.79
C ARG A 205 -16.06 1.85 12.23
N GLU A 206 -14.75 2.03 12.28
CA GLU A 206 -14.04 3.20 11.73
C GLU A 206 -12.82 2.71 10.94
N VAL A 207 -12.68 3.16 9.71
CA VAL A 207 -11.56 2.84 8.83
C VAL A 207 -10.65 4.05 8.69
N VAL A 208 -9.42 3.91 9.18
CA VAL A 208 -8.39 4.95 9.18
C VAL A 208 -7.29 4.59 8.19
N VAL A 209 -7.20 5.32 7.10
CA VAL A 209 -6.11 5.18 6.12
C VAL A 209 -4.94 6.07 6.53
N MET A 210 -3.77 5.49 6.69
CA MET A 210 -2.51 6.14 7.06
C MET A 210 -1.59 6.20 5.84
N VAL A 211 -1.37 7.38 5.27
CA VAL A 211 -0.67 7.49 3.99
C VAL A 211 0.15 8.79 3.90
N GLU A 212 1.37 8.71 3.36
CA GLU A 212 2.18 9.90 3.09
C GLU A 212 1.59 10.68 1.90
N SER A 213 1.62 12.02 1.98
CA SER A 213 1.04 12.92 0.98
C SER A 213 1.53 12.68 -0.45
N GLN A 214 2.75 12.22 -0.62
CA GLN A 214 3.32 11.89 -1.94
C GLN A 214 2.64 10.71 -2.66
N LYS A 215 1.85 9.92 -1.93
CA LYS A 215 1.05 8.82 -2.50
C LYS A 215 -0.36 9.26 -2.90
N ILE A 216 -0.76 10.48 -2.55
CA ILE A 216 -2.07 11.04 -2.92
C ILE A 216 -2.01 11.50 -4.39
N GLY A 217 -3.04 11.17 -5.16
CA GLY A 217 -3.06 11.33 -6.62
C GLY A 217 -2.41 10.16 -7.39
N ARG A 218 -1.68 9.27 -6.71
CA ARG A 218 -1.08 8.07 -7.31
C ARG A 218 -2.14 7.00 -7.53
N LYS A 219 -2.21 6.48 -8.76
CA LYS A 219 -3.16 5.42 -9.14
C LYS A 219 -2.44 4.10 -9.31
N MET A 220 -2.68 3.17 -8.39
CA MET A 220 -2.20 1.80 -8.54
C MET A 220 -3.23 0.94 -9.31
N PRO A 221 -2.82 -0.26 -9.82
CA PRO A 221 -3.68 -1.07 -10.68
C PRO A 221 -5.01 -1.48 -10.05
N ASN A 222 -4.99 -1.84 -8.76
CA ASN A 222 -6.14 -2.44 -8.07
C ASN A 222 -6.75 -1.44 -7.09
N LEU A 223 -8.08 -1.32 -7.11
CA LEU A 223 -8.84 -0.62 -6.09
C LEU A 223 -8.89 -1.49 -4.84
N GLU A 224 -8.45 -0.97 -3.71
CA GLU A 224 -8.42 -1.67 -2.44
C GLU A 224 -9.65 -1.35 -1.59
N LEU A 225 -9.83 -0.08 -1.23
CA LEU A 225 -11.03 0.43 -0.54
C LEU A 225 -11.60 1.61 -1.31
N THR A 226 -12.91 1.64 -1.44
CA THR A 226 -13.64 2.79 -2.00
C THR A 226 -13.73 3.91 -0.97
N TRP A 227 -13.99 5.15 -1.41
CA TRP A 227 -14.20 6.28 -0.49
C TRP A 227 -15.33 6.04 0.51
N GLN A 228 -16.36 5.26 0.14
CA GLN A 228 -17.48 4.91 1.03
C GLN A 228 -17.06 3.97 2.18
N GLN A 229 -15.92 3.32 2.08
CA GLN A 229 -15.37 2.42 3.09
C GLN A 229 -14.30 3.10 3.97
N ILE A 230 -13.95 4.36 3.69
CA ILE A 230 -12.92 5.12 4.41
C ILE A 230 -13.58 6.23 5.19
N ASP A 231 -13.37 6.26 6.50
CA ASP A 231 -13.90 7.32 7.38
C ASP A 231 -12.88 8.44 7.58
N VAL A 232 -11.60 8.08 7.73
CA VAL A 232 -10.53 9.02 8.07
C VAL A 232 -9.30 8.76 7.19
N LEU A 233 -8.69 9.82 6.71
CA LEU A 233 -7.39 9.80 6.07
C LEU A 233 -6.41 10.67 6.86
N ILE A 234 -5.32 10.06 7.35
CA ILE A 234 -4.25 10.75 8.06
C ILE A 234 -3.02 10.83 7.16
N THR A 235 -2.51 12.04 6.96
CA THR A 235 -1.37 12.29 6.08
C THR A 235 -0.47 13.41 6.63
N ASP A 236 0.72 13.55 6.07
CA ASP A 236 1.64 14.63 6.41
C ASP A 236 1.24 15.96 5.73
N THR A 237 1.89 17.07 6.18
CA THR A 237 1.61 18.44 5.72
C THR A 237 1.89 18.72 4.24
N GLY A 238 2.42 17.74 3.49
CA GLY A 238 2.69 17.88 2.05
C GLY A 238 1.43 17.78 1.17
N LEU A 239 0.24 17.50 1.76
CA LEU A 239 -1.02 17.44 1.02
C LEU A 239 -1.42 18.83 0.47
N SER A 240 -1.71 18.90 -0.83
CA SER A 240 -2.20 20.14 -1.44
C SER A 240 -3.63 20.44 -0.97
N GLU A 241 -3.99 21.73 -0.86
CA GLU A 241 -5.36 22.12 -0.49
C GLU A 241 -6.39 21.63 -1.51
N GLN A 242 -6.02 21.57 -2.80
CA GLN A 242 -6.89 21.04 -3.86
C GLN A 242 -7.23 19.57 -3.62
N ASP A 243 -6.22 18.73 -3.35
CA ASP A 243 -6.42 17.30 -3.11
C ASP A 243 -7.19 17.07 -1.81
N LYS A 244 -6.90 17.86 -0.77
CA LYS A 244 -7.64 17.84 0.49
C LYS A 244 -9.14 18.10 0.27
N GLN A 245 -9.49 19.12 -0.48
CA GLN A 245 -10.89 19.43 -0.78
C GLN A 245 -11.55 18.32 -1.61
N ALA A 246 -10.81 17.69 -2.55
CA ALA A 246 -11.32 16.56 -3.32
C ALA A 246 -11.64 15.35 -2.41
N ILE A 247 -10.80 15.06 -1.41
CA ILE A 247 -11.05 13.97 -0.46
C ILE A 247 -12.22 14.30 0.48
N LEU A 248 -12.26 15.51 1.03
CA LEU A 248 -13.36 15.99 1.89
C LEU A 248 -14.73 15.90 1.18
N ALA A 249 -14.77 16.11 -0.14
CA ALA A 249 -16.00 16.01 -0.94
C ALA A 249 -16.60 14.59 -0.95
N HIS A 250 -15.82 13.55 -0.62
CA HIS A 250 -16.30 12.18 -0.46
C HIS A 250 -16.86 11.90 0.95
N GLY A 251 -16.83 12.86 1.87
CA GLY A 251 -17.29 12.70 3.26
C GLY A 251 -16.23 12.15 4.21
N VAL A 252 -14.99 12.03 3.78
CA VAL A 252 -13.86 11.51 4.57
C VAL A 252 -13.27 12.61 5.43
N GLU A 253 -13.02 12.36 6.71
CA GLU A 253 -12.26 13.26 7.58
C GLU A 253 -10.78 13.26 7.15
N VAL A 254 -10.17 14.43 6.97
CA VAL A 254 -8.75 14.56 6.57
C VAL A 254 -7.96 15.23 7.67
N ILE A 255 -6.98 14.49 8.22
CA ILE A 255 -6.05 14.97 9.26
C ILE A 255 -4.67 15.14 8.62
N CYS A 256 -4.17 16.39 8.60
CA CYS A 256 -2.83 16.72 8.12
C CYS A 256 -1.92 17.04 9.32
N VAL A 257 -0.77 16.35 9.45
CA VAL A 257 0.15 16.45 10.58
C VAL A 257 1.60 16.63 10.12
#